data_f7150d5caeb4baf2d407d8bd8c158ed4
#
_entry.id   f7150d5caeb4baf2d407d8bd8c158ed4
#
_cell.length_a   1.000
_cell.length_b   1.000
_cell.length_c   1.000
_cell.angle_alpha   90.00
_cell.angle_beta   90.00
_cell.angle_gamma   90.00
#
_symmetry.space_group_name_H-M   'P 1'
#
loop_
_entity.id
_entity.type
_entity.pdbx_description
1 polymer ?
#
loop_
_entity_poly.entity_id
_entity_poly.type
_entity_poly.pdbx_seq_one_letter_code
_entity_poly.pdbx_strand_id
1 'polypeptide(L)'
;MVARLRAKPGGDRVAVVVGDMARAEDLPAGAFAVVLVAFNTFFSLTTAEDQARCFAAVADRLTADGSFVVEGFVPDDELIEAGSKVEVRSLTARRVVLTVSRHDAVTQRAEGQFVELTEEGGVRLRPWSLRFAPPEELDAMAAAAGLVLAERWSAWDGTPFTAASAHHVSRYRRPGSSPA
;
A
#
# COMPACT_ATOMS: atom_id res chain seq x y z
N MET A 1 -8.39 -14.91 3.75
CA MET A 1 -8.40 -13.59 4.45
C MET A 1 -9.76 -13.32 5.09
N VAL A 2 -10.88 -13.32 4.36
CA VAL A 2 -12.24 -13.01 4.88
C VAL A 2 -12.64 -13.89 6.08
N ALA A 3 -12.43 -15.22 6.01
CA ALA A 3 -12.72 -16.11 7.13
C ALA A 3 -11.99 -15.73 8.44
N ARG A 4 -10.72 -15.28 8.33
CA ARG A 4 -9.95 -14.79 9.48
C ARG A 4 -10.50 -13.46 10.04
N LEU A 5 -11.01 -12.58 9.17
CA LEU A 5 -11.66 -11.34 9.59
C LEU A 5 -12.94 -11.68 10.36
N ARG A 6 -13.79 -12.55 9.82
CA ARG A 6 -15.06 -12.96 10.44
C ARG A 6 -14.87 -13.62 11.81
N ALA A 7 -13.73 -14.28 12.04
CA ALA A 7 -13.40 -14.91 13.31
C ALA A 7 -12.91 -13.92 14.40
N LYS A 8 -12.69 -12.64 14.06
CA LYS A 8 -12.30 -11.61 15.04
C LYS A 8 -13.53 -10.97 15.69
N PRO A 9 -13.41 -10.49 16.94
CA PRO A 9 -14.48 -9.71 17.57
C PRO A 9 -14.89 -8.51 16.69
N GLY A 10 -16.17 -8.39 16.35
CA GLY A 10 -16.71 -7.34 15.48
C GLY A 10 -16.44 -7.53 13.98
N GLY A 11 -15.79 -8.61 13.58
CA GLY A 11 -15.51 -8.90 12.17
C GLY A 11 -16.78 -9.19 11.34
N ASP A 12 -17.86 -9.59 12.00
CA ASP A 12 -19.19 -9.77 11.43
C ASP A 12 -19.86 -8.44 11.01
N ARG A 13 -19.49 -7.34 11.67
CA ARG A 13 -20.01 -5.98 11.37
C ARG A 13 -19.31 -5.30 10.21
N VAL A 14 -18.18 -5.85 9.74
CA VAL A 14 -17.45 -5.29 8.60
C VAL A 14 -18.08 -5.77 7.29
N ALA A 15 -18.59 -4.86 6.49
CA ALA A 15 -19.01 -5.16 5.12
C ALA A 15 -17.76 -5.52 4.28
N VAL A 16 -17.77 -6.67 3.62
CA VAL A 16 -16.66 -7.13 2.80
C VAL A 16 -17.12 -7.28 1.36
N VAL A 17 -16.43 -6.58 0.47
CA VAL A 17 -16.55 -6.73 -0.98
C VAL A 17 -15.25 -7.35 -1.49
N VAL A 18 -15.33 -8.33 -2.35
CA VAL A 18 -14.19 -8.93 -3.04
C VAL A 18 -14.14 -8.36 -4.45
N GLY A 19 -13.07 -7.68 -4.79
CA GLY A 19 -12.91 -7.00 -6.06
C GLY A 19 -11.49 -6.49 -6.25
N ASP A 20 -11.27 -5.80 -7.36
CA ASP A 20 -10.03 -5.13 -7.72
C ASP A 20 -10.14 -3.63 -7.38
N MET A 21 -9.25 -3.10 -6.55
CA MET A 21 -9.29 -1.68 -6.16
C MET A 21 -8.96 -0.70 -7.29
N ALA A 22 -8.43 -1.18 -8.43
CA ALA A 22 -8.23 -0.38 -9.63
C ALA A 22 -9.47 -0.29 -10.52
N ARG A 23 -10.56 -1.01 -10.18
CA ARG A 23 -11.80 -1.07 -10.96
C ARG A 23 -12.92 -0.38 -10.21
N ALA A 24 -13.42 0.72 -10.78
CA ALA A 24 -14.49 1.51 -10.15
C ALA A 24 -15.77 0.71 -9.90
N GLU A 25 -16.09 -0.26 -10.78
CA GLU A 25 -17.25 -1.16 -10.66
C GLU A 25 -17.13 -2.15 -9.49
N ASP A 26 -15.91 -2.47 -9.06
CA ASP A 26 -15.66 -3.38 -7.95
C ASP A 26 -15.65 -2.68 -6.59
N LEU A 27 -15.59 -1.35 -6.57
CA LEU A 27 -15.64 -0.57 -5.32
C LEU A 27 -17.08 -0.54 -4.75
N PRO A 28 -17.23 -0.50 -3.42
CA PRO A 28 -18.52 -0.35 -2.79
C PRO A 28 -19.26 0.88 -3.31
N ALA A 29 -20.56 0.74 -3.53
CA ALA A 29 -21.42 1.86 -3.92
C ALA A 29 -21.54 2.88 -2.78
N GLY A 30 -21.75 4.16 -3.14
CA GLY A 30 -21.93 5.26 -2.19
C GLY A 30 -20.72 6.21 -2.17
N ALA A 31 -20.82 7.21 -1.30
CA ALA A 31 -19.76 8.18 -1.08
C ALA A 31 -19.16 8.00 0.33
N PHE A 32 -17.83 8.14 0.43
CA PHE A 32 -17.08 7.88 1.64
C PHE A 32 -16.35 9.14 2.12
N ALA A 33 -16.43 9.41 3.42
CA ALA A 33 -15.65 10.47 4.03
C ALA A 33 -14.14 10.12 4.10
N VAL A 34 -13.82 8.84 4.23
CA VAL A 34 -12.43 8.35 4.23
C VAL A 34 -12.34 7.06 3.45
N VAL A 35 -11.39 7.00 2.53
CA VAL A 35 -10.90 5.77 1.91
C VAL A 35 -9.45 5.58 2.32
N LEU A 36 -9.09 4.38 2.75
CA LEU A 36 -7.78 4.07 3.29
C LEU A 36 -7.16 2.85 2.60
N VAL A 37 -5.91 2.98 2.19
CA VAL A 37 -5.07 1.85 1.74
C VAL A 37 -3.80 1.83 2.59
N ALA A 38 -3.70 0.84 3.49
CA ALA A 38 -2.62 0.71 4.46
C ALA A 38 -1.64 -0.42 4.11
N PHE A 39 -0.48 -0.44 4.80
CA PHE A 39 0.53 -1.51 4.72
C PHE A 39 1.06 -1.79 3.31
N ASN A 40 1.40 -0.75 2.56
CA ASN A 40 1.92 -0.88 1.18
C ASN A 40 0.94 -1.59 0.21
N THR A 41 -0.31 -1.78 0.60
CA THR A 41 -1.30 -2.52 -0.22
C THR A 41 -1.53 -1.83 -1.57
N PHE A 42 -1.39 -0.51 -1.64
CA PHE A 42 -1.47 0.24 -2.89
C PHE A 42 -0.48 -0.28 -3.94
N PHE A 43 0.72 -0.65 -3.53
CA PHE A 43 1.77 -1.15 -4.42
C PHE A 43 1.52 -2.57 -4.96
N SER A 44 0.49 -3.28 -4.45
CA SER A 44 0.04 -4.53 -5.05
C SER A 44 -0.61 -4.35 -6.43
N LEU A 45 -0.98 -3.10 -6.77
CA LEU A 45 -1.28 -2.70 -8.16
C LEU A 45 0.04 -2.62 -8.92
N THR A 46 0.28 -3.59 -9.78
CA THR A 46 1.61 -3.83 -10.38
C THR A 46 1.87 -3.06 -11.67
N THR A 47 0.99 -2.14 -12.05
CA THR A 47 1.18 -1.23 -13.18
C THR A 47 0.88 0.22 -12.79
N ALA A 48 1.52 1.20 -13.45
CA ALA A 48 1.25 2.62 -13.24
C ALA A 48 -0.20 2.97 -13.57
N GLU A 49 -0.74 2.33 -14.62
CA GLU A 49 -2.12 2.52 -15.07
C GLU A 49 -3.13 2.06 -14.03
N ASP A 50 -2.89 0.90 -13.37
CA ASP A 50 -3.77 0.41 -12.29
C ASP A 50 -3.72 1.33 -11.09
N GLN A 51 -2.53 1.83 -10.72
CA GLN A 51 -2.35 2.78 -9.65
C GLN A 51 -3.09 4.11 -9.93
N ALA A 52 -2.97 4.64 -11.15
CA ALA A 52 -3.69 5.83 -11.57
C ALA A 52 -5.22 5.60 -11.61
N ARG A 53 -5.67 4.44 -12.11
CA ARG A 53 -7.10 4.07 -12.09
C ARG A 53 -7.65 3.97 -10.67
N CYS A 54 -6.88 3.46 -9.72
CA CYS A 54 -7.29 3.41 -8.31
C CYS A 54 -7.52 4.81 -7.75
N PHE A 55 -6.62 5.78 -8.02
CA PHE A 55 -6.83 7.17 -7.62
C PHE A 55 -8.12 7.75 -8.21
N ALA A 56 -8.36 7.56 -9.52
CA ALA A 56 -9.57 8.04 -10.17
C ALA A 56 -10.84 7.39 -9.59
N ALA A 57 -10.84 6.06 -9.44
CA ALA A 57 -11.98 5.31 -8.90
C ALA A 57 -12.31 5.74 -7.46
N VAL A 58 -11.29 5.97 -6.64
CA VAL A 58 -11.47 6.47 -5.26
C VAL A 58 -11.96 7.91 -5.27
N ALA A 59 -11.40 8.79 -6.12
CA ALA A 59 -11.83 10.18 -6.21
C ALA A 59 -13.33 10.30 -6.49
N ASP A 60 -13.88 9.44 -7.36
CA ASP A 60 -15.32 9.41 -7.67
C ASP A 60 -16.19 8.96 -6.49
N ARG A 61 -15.61 8.27 -5.51
CA ARG A 61 -16.30 7.75 -4.32
C ARG A 61 -16.13 8.62 -3.07
N LEU A 62 -15.32 9.68 -3.12
CA LEU A 62 -15.17 10.57 -1.99
C LEU A 62 -16.34 11.54 -1.87
N THR A 63 -16.79 11.82 -0.65
CA THR A 63 -17.63 12.98 -0.37
C THR A 63 -16.88 14.29 -0.70
N ALA A 64 -17.58 15.43 -0.72
CA ALA A 64 -16.98 16.73 -1.02
C ALA A 64 -15.75 17.03 -0.11
N ASP A 65 -15.85 16.69 1.19
CA ASP A 65 -14.78 16.87 2.19
C ASP A 65 -14.04 15.57 2.49
N GLY A 66 -14.22 14.55 1.63
CA GLY A 66 -13.62 13.23 1.82
C GLY A 66 -12.11 13.22 1.60
N SER A 67 -11.46 12.24 2.21
CA SER A 67 -10.00 12.05 2.11
C SER A 67 -9.66 10.64 1.62
N PHE A 68 -8.65 10.56 0.74
CA PHE A 68 -7.97 9.31 0.40
C PHE A 68 -6.64 9.26 1.13
N VAL A 69 -6.43 8.22 1.92
CA VAL A 69 -5.20 8.03 2.71
C VAL A 69 -4.44 6.83 2.19
N VAL A 70 -3.18 7.03 1.82
CA VAL A 70 -2.30 5.99 1.30
C VAL A 70 -1.08 5.88 2.20
N GLU A 71 -0.82 4.68 2.74
CA GLU A 71 0.42 4.34 3.43
C GLU A 71 1.31 3.52 2.52
N GLY A 72 2.58 3.95 2.41
CA GLY A 72 3.59 3.27 1.62
C GLY A 72 5.00 3.45 2.17
N PHE A 73 5.91 2.59 1.75
CA PHE A 73 7.34 2.84 1.93
C PHE A 73 7.82 3.86 0.89
N VAL A 74 8.86 4.60 1.23
CA VAL A 74 9.61 5.41 0.27
C VAL A 74 10.64 4.49 -0.39
N PRO A 75 10.72 4.45 -1.73
CA PRO A 75 11.75 3.66 -2.42
C PRO A 75 13.15 4.02 -1.92
N ASP A 76 13.95 3.00 -1.68
CA ASP A 76 15.33 3.11 -1.24
C ASP A 76 16.25 2.91 -2.45
N ASP A 77 16.92 3.98 -2.87
CA ASP A 77 17.76 3.98 -4.06
C ASP A 77 18.93 3.00 -3.93
N GLU A 78 19.55 2.87 -2.75
CA GLU A 78 20.65 1.93 -2.51
C GLU A 78 20.17 0.48 -2.68
N LEU A 79 18.97 0.16 -2.18
CA LEU A 79 18.36 -1.15 -2.34
C LEU A 79 17.99 -1.45 -3.79
N ILE A 80 17.49 -0.45 -4.50
CA ILE A 80 17.12 -0.57 -5.91
C ILE A 80 18.36 -0.78 -6.76
N GLU A 81 19.43 -0.03 -6.53
CA GLU A 81 20.72 -0.18 -7.23
C GLU A 81 21.37 -1.54 -6.95
N ALA A 82 21.29 -2.06 -5.72
CA ALA A 82 21.76 -3.40 -5.38
C ALA A 82 21.00 -4.52 -6.13
N GLY A 83 19.80 -4.25 -6.62
CA GLY A 83 18.98 -5.13 -7.43
C GLY A 83 18.40 -6.34 -6.70
N SER A 84 18.93 -6.73 -5.54
CA SER A 84 18.41 -7.85 -4.76
C SER A 84 18.75 -7.71 -3.27
N LYS A 85 17.90 -8.31 -2.41
CA LYS A 85 18.09 -8.33 -0.95
C LYS A 85 17.66 -9.65 -0.34
N VAL A 86 18.40 -10.08 0.68
CA VAL A 86 17.96 -11.12 1.61
C VAL A 86 17.90 -10.52 3.01
N GLU A 87 16.77 -10.66 3.68
CA GLU A 87 16.54 -10.08 4.99
C GLU A 87 15.91 -11.09 5.94
N VAL A 88 16.35 -11.10 7.19
CA VAL A 88 15.73 -11.91 8.23
C VAL A 88 14.51 -11.20 8.79
N ARG A 89 13.33 -11.78 8.59
CA ARG A 89 12.05 -11.25 9.11
C ARG A 89 11.71 -11.79 10.49
N SER A 90 12.10 -13.02 10.77
CA SER A 90 11.87 -13.65 12.05
C SER A 90 12.90 -14.75 12.26
N LEU A 91 13.48 -14.82 13.45
CA LEU A 91 14.42 -15.84 13.86
C LEU A 91 14.04 -16.34 15.25
N THR A 92 13.81 -17.64 15.36
CA THR A 92 13.61 -18.35 16.62
C THR A 92 14.41 -19.64 16.60
N ALA A 93 14.50 -20.38 17.73
CA ALA A 93 15.19 -21.67 17.78
C ALA A 93 14.60 -22.72 16.80
N ARG A 94 13.33 -22.59 16.41
CA ARG A 94 12.61 -23.60 15.62
C ARG A 94 12.07 -23.09 14.27
N ARG A 95 12.28 -21.80 13.99
CA ARG A 95 11.68 -21.18 12.78
C ARG A 95 12.51 -20.00 12.31
N VAL A 96 12.77 -19.96 11.00
CA VAL A 96 13.37 -18.82 10.31
C VAL A 96 12.41 -18.36 9.22
N VAL A 97 12.21 -17.05 9.11
CA VAL A 97 11.53 -16.45 7.97
C VAL A 97 12.45 -15.42 7.34
N LEU A 98 12.74 -15.64 6.07
CA LEU A 98 13.50 -14.72 5.24
C LEU A 98 12.58 -14.01 4.26
N THR A 99 12.92 -12.79 3.90
CA THR A 99 12.47 -12.15 2.66
C THR A 99 13.64 -12.22 1.68
N VAL A 100 13.38 -12.77 0.51
CA VAL A 100 14.30 -12.72 -0.64
C VAL A 100 13.60 -11.88 -1.69
N SER A 101 14.24 -10.82 -2.19
CA SER A 101 13.64 -9.90 -3.15
C SER A 101 14.60 -9.52 -4.26
N ARG A 102 14.01 -9.16 -5.40
CA ARG A 102 14.66 -8.55 -6.54
C ARG A 102 13.94 -7.24 -6.88
N HIS A 103 14.69 -6.22 -7.24
CA HIS A 103 14.22 -4.88 -7.54
C HIS A 103 14.67 -4.49 -8.95
N ASP A 104 13.80 -3.84 -9.70
CA ASP A 104 14.05 -3.32 -11.04
C ASP A 104 13.69 -1.82 -11.06
N ALA A 105 14.71 -0.98 -11.18
CA ALA A 105 14.57 0.47 -11.20
C ALA A 105 13.81 0.97 -12.44
N VAL A 106 13.99 0.32 -13.59
CA VAL A 106 13.42 0.76 -14.87
C VAL A 106 11.90 0.57 -14.88
N THR A 107 11.46 -0.59 -14.41
CA THR A 107 10.04 -0.93 -14.35
C THR A 107 9.40 -0.55 -13.00
N GLN A 108 10.18 -0.06 -12.04
CA GLN A 108 9.78 0.22 -10.66
C GLN A 108 9.11 -0.99 -9.99
N ARG A 109 9.54 -2.20 -10.32
CA ARG A 109 8.96 -3.44 -9.79
C ARG A 109 9.88 -4.08 -8.77
N ALA A 110 9.25 -4.65 -7.76
CA ALA A 110 9.91 -5.57 -6.84
C ALA A 110 9.08 -6.85 -6.73
N GLU A 111 9.79 -7.95 -6.71
CA GLU A 111 9.20 -9.28 -6.52
C GLU A 111 10.04 -10.10 -5.56
N GLY A 112 9.43 -11.02 -4.88
CA GLY A 112 10.17 -11.83 -3.94
C GLY A 112 9.37 -12.96 -3.31
N GLN A 113 9.99 -13.55 -2.31
CA GLN A 113 9.46 -14.67 -1.54
C GLN A 113 9.61 -14.39 -0.04
N PHE A 114 8.57 -14.67 0.73
CA PHE A 114 8.78 -15.03 2.12
C PHE A 114 9.10 -16.51 2.20
N VAL A 115 10.31 -16.83 2.63
CA VAL A 115 10.82 -18.20 2.78
C VAL A 115 10.75 -18.58 4.25
N GLU A 116 9.86 -19.51 4.59
CA GLU A 116 9.70 -20.02 5.94
C GLU A 116 10.32 -21.41 6.04
N LEU A 117 11.25 -21.56 6.98
CA LEU A 117 11.94 -22.80 7.33
C LEU A 117 11.55 -23.17 8.77
N THR A 118 11.18 -24.41 9.02
CA THR A 118 10.83 -24.89 10.36
C THR A 118 11.63 -26.13 10.76
N GLU A 119 11.83 -26.33 12.07
CA GLU A 119 12.53 -27.50 12.61
C GLU A 119 11.85 -28.82 12.25
N GLU A 120 10.52 -28.85 12.18
CA GLU A 120 9.73 -30.05 11.79
C GLU A 120 9.89 -30.42 10.33
N GLY A 121 10.65 -29.62 9.59
CA GLY A 121 10.95 -29.84 8.17
C GLY A 121 9.99 -29.10 7.24
N GLY A 122 10.48 -28.96 6.02
CA GLY A 122 9.75 -28.31 4.94
C GLY A 122 10.11 -26.84 4.78
N VAL A 123 9.91 -26.40 3.54
CA VAL A 123 10.07 -25.02 3.10
C VAL A 123 8.72 -24.53 2.62
N ARG A 124 8.29 -23.38 3.12
CA ARG A 124 7.08 -22.72 2.65
C ARG A 124 7.44 -21.42 1.94
N LEU A 125 7.10 -21.34 0.68
CA LEU A 125 7.26 -20.14 -0.14
C LEU A 125 5.94 -19.37 -0.23
N ARG A 126 6.02 -18.04 -0.06
CA ARG A 126 4.90 -17.14 -0.27
C ARG A 126 5.35 -16.02 -1.19
N PRO A 127 5.06 -16.13 -2.50
CA PRO A 127 5.45 -15.12 -3.47
C PRO A 127 4.70 -13.82 -3.28
N TRP A 128 5.35 -12.73 -3.62
CA TRP A 128 4.75 -11.40 -3.70
C TRP A 128 5.37 -10.63 -4.87
N SER A 129 4.61 -9.71 -5.40
CA SER A 129 5.03 -8.77 -6.43
C SER A 129 4.36 -7.43 -6.18
N LEU A 130 5.07 -6.34 -6.43
CA LEU A 130 4.57 -4.99 -6.30
C LEU A 130 5.21 -4.06 -7.33
N ARG A 131 4.56 -2.92 -7.58
CA ARG A 131 5.16 -1.76 -8.24
C ARG A 131 5.28 -0.64 -7.21
N PHE A 132 6.51 -0.25 -6.89
CA PHE A 132 6.73 0.89 -6.02
C PHE A 132 6.64 2.21 -6.80
N ALA A 133 6.18 3.25 -6.13
CA ALA A 133 6.14 4.61 -6.67
C ALA A 133 6.64 5.57 -5.59
N PRO A 134 7.53 6.51 -5.93
CA PRO A 134 7.95 7.55 -5.00
C PRO A 134 6.78 8.50 -4.68
N PRO A 135 6.81 9.21 -3.55
CA PRO A 135 5.72 10.08 -3.12
C PRO A 135 5.28 11.12 -4.15
N GLU A 136 6.20 11.68 -4.91
CA GLU A 136 5.92 12.66 -5.97
C GLU A 136 5.16 12.06 -7.15
N GLU A 137 5.37 10.78 -7.46
CA GLU A 137 4.61 10.09 -8.49
C GLU A 137 3.17 9.82 -8.03
N LEU A 138 2.98 9.48 -6.75
CA LEU A 138 1.65 9.37 -6.16
C LEU A 138 0.92 10.72 -6.18
N ASP A 139 1.63 11.83 -5.93
CA ASP A 139 1.07 13.19 -6.00
C ASP A 139 0.63 13.53 -7.43
N ALA A 140 1.39 13.13 -8.43
CA ALA A 140 1.03 13.32 -9.84
C ALA A 140 -0.23 12.51 -10.21
N MET A 141 -0.33 11.25 -9.76
CA MET A 141 -1.54 10.43 -9.96
C MET A 141 -2.75 11.02 -9.26
N ALA A 142 -2.58 11.53 -8.03
CA ALA A 142 -3.64 12.20 -7.29
C ALA A 142 -4.11 13.45 -8.04
N ALA A 143 -3.19 14.28 -8.52
CA ALA A 143 -3.51 15.50 -9.28
C ALA A 143 -4.28 15.17 -10.57
N ALA A 144 -3.88 14.14 -11.30
CA ALA A 144 -4.59 13.67 -12.49
C ALA A 144 -6.02 13.19 -12.18
N ALA A 145 -6.27 12.69 -10.96
CA ALA A 145 -7.58 12.30 -10.45
C ALA A 145 -8.37 13.46 -9.80
N GLY A 146 -7.87 14.72 -9.89
CA GLY A 146 -8.53 15.88 -9.29
C GLY A 146 -8.39 15.99 -7.78
N LEU A 147 -7.39 15.33 -7.20
CA LEU A 147 -7.05 15.39 -5.77
C LEU A 147 -5.75 16.16 -5.56
N VAL A 148 -5.58 16.73 -4.37
CA VAL A 148 -4.34 17.40 -3.95
C VAL A 148 -3.83 16.80 -2.66
N LEU A 149 -2.51 16.75 -2.49
CA LEU A 149 -1.90 16.39 -1.22
C LEU A 149 -2.31 17.45 -0.18
N ALA A 150 -2.95 17.00 0.89
CA ALA A 150 -3.31 17.85 2.02
C ALA A 150 -2.25 17.76 3.11
N GLU A 151 -1.78 16.56 3.42
CA GLU A 151 -0.79 16.31 4.48
C GLU A 151 -0.01 15.04 4.17
N ARG A 152 1.23 14.99 4.66
CA ARG A 152 2.09 13.81 4.63
C ARG A 152 2.85 13.67 5.93
N TRP A 153 2.79 12.49 6.51
CA TRP A 153 3.53 12.12 7.72
C TRP A 153 4.42 10.91 7.42
N SER A 154 5.43 10.68 8.25
CA SER A 154 6.27 9.48 8.18
C SER A 154 5.65 8.27 8.90
N ALA A 155 4.68 8.51 9.78
CA ALA A 155 3.98 7.48 10.55
C ALA A 155 2.55 7.93 10.92
N TRP A 156 1.75 6.99 11.43
CA TRP A 156 0.35 7.22 11.84
C TRP A 156 0.18 8.09 13.09
N ASP A 157 1.25 8.33 13.84
CA ASP A 157 1.27 9.22 15.02
C ASP A 157 1.40 10.70 14.66
N GLY A 158 1.47 11.03 13.36
CA GLY A 158 1.62 12.40 12.90
C GLY A 158 3.06 12.90 12.86
N THR A 159 4.05 12.01 13.01
CA THR A 159 5.48 12.39 12.87
C THR A 159 5.71 13.03 11.49
N PRO A 160 6.34 14.21 11.40
CA PRO A 160 6.55 14.91 10.13
C PRO A 160 7.32 14.07 9.11
N PHE A 161 6.88 14.13 7.87
CA PHE A 161 7.61 13.54 6.74
C PHE A 161 8.80 14.41 6.35
N THR A 162 9.96 13.79 6.12
CA THR A 162 11.20 14.43 5.68
C THR A 162 11.84 13.61 4.54
N ALA A 163 12.86 14.15 3.90
CA ALA A 163 13.62 13.45 2.87
C ALA A 163 14.30 12.14 3.38
N ALA A 164 14.51 12.01 4.69
CA ALA A 164 15.08 10.80 5.30
C ALA A 164 14.00 9.79 5.74
N SER A 165 12.72 10.06 5.49
CA SER A 165 11.64 9.18 5.91
C SER A 165 11.58 7.94 5.02
N ALA A 166 11.65 6.75 5.63
CA ALA A 166 11.55 5.47 4.92
C ALA A 166 10.09 5.06 4.60
N HIS A 167 9.11 5.75 5.19
CA HIS A 167 7.68 5.49 5.01
C HIS A 167 6.92 6.81 4.93
N HIS A 168 5.72 6.76 4.36
CA HIS A 168 4.81 7.88 4.34
C HIS A 168 3.37 7.44 4.59
N VAL A 169 2.60 8.34 5.20
CA VAL A 169 1.14 8.35 5.24
C VAL A 169 0.70 9.64 4.58
N SER A 170 0.16 9.54 3.38
CA SER A 170 -0.23 10.70 2.57
C SER A 170 -1.74 10.80 2.52
N ARG A 171 -2.27 11.98 2.86
CA ARG A 171 -3.69 12.30 2.79
C ARG A 171 -3.96 13.21 1.60
N TYR A 172 -4.79 12.74 0.70
CA TYR A 172 -5.25 13.49 -0.48
C TYR A 172 -6.72 13.87 -0.32
N ARG A 173 -7.12 15.03 -0.86
CA ARG A 173 -8.50 15.54 -0.83
C ARG A 173 -8.81 16.34 -2.09
N ARG A 174 -10.08 16.69 -2.28
CA ARG A 174 -10.45 17.61 -3.37
C ARG A 174 -9.91 19.02 -3.09
N PRO A 175 -9.53 19.80 -4.12
CA PRO A 175 -9.17 21.21 -3.96
C PRO A 175 -10.32 22.00 -3.32
N GLY A 176 -9.99 22.90 -2.38
CA GLY A 176 -10.98 23.79 -1.77
C GLY A 176 -11.85 23.19 -0.66
N SER A 177 -11.71 21.88 -0.35
CA SER A 177 -12.37 21.30 0.83
C SER A 177 -11.73 21.84 2.11
N SER A 178 -12.57 22.23 3.09
CA SER A 178 -12.10 22.69 4.41
C SER A 178 -11.38 21.55 5.15
N PRO A 179 -10.37 21.85 6.00
CA PRO A 179 -9.87 20.86 6.94
C PRO A 179 -11.00 20.42 7.88
N ALA A 180 -11.14 19.10 8.05
CA ALA A 180 -12.08 18.52 9.03
C ALA A 180 -11.55 18.73 10.45
#